data_66c58b35aa72cce97c9a75113f1a5bc8
#
_entry.id   66c58b35aa72cce97c9a75113f1a5bc8
#
_cell.length_a   1.000
_cell.length_b   1.000
_cell.length_c   1.000
_cell.angle_alpha   90.00
_cell.angle_beta   90.00
_cell.angle_gamma   90.00
#
_symmetry.space_group_name_H-M   'P 1'
#
loop_
_entity.id
_entity.type
_entity.pdbx_description
1 polymer ?
#
loop_
_entity_poly.entity_id
_entity_poly.type
_entity_poly.pdbx_seq_one_letter_code
_entity_poly.pdbx_strand_id
1 'polypeptide(L)'
;ADRQKLVSWMEFLELAQYFAVEQIKQQNEGITDSSPDPAMIDLFNTMVDEMFDYGKHILTKKRKNPENDLLSAIANAKIEGEELTQEFLDGSWLLIIFAGNDTTRNTMSGGIKLLHDNQDQKELLINNPDYLPNFINETVRCVSPVIHMRRTSLQETEINGQRIGPYEKIALWYGAANRDPEVFEEPDKFNILRDNAAQHLAFGIGRHTCLGKPVALMQLKEFYAQFLARFPDFEMNGEWKVAPNNFVHAIQEMPIKFSPKS
;
A
#
# COMPACT_ATOMS: atom_id res chain seq x y z
N ALA A 1 -12.63 17.87 -10.46
CA ALA A 1 -13.77 17.27 -9.75
C ALA A 1 -13.46 15.82 -9.33
N ASP A 2 -13.15 14.94 -10.27
CA ASP A 2 -13.01 13.50 -9.97
C ASP A 2 -11.83 13.15 -9.06
N ARG A 3 -10.68 13.83 -9.21
CA ARG A 3 -9.53 13.63 -8.36
C ARG A 3 -9.81 13.92 -6.87
N GLN A 4 -10.50 15.02 -6.59
CA GLN A 4 -10.85 15.39 -5.21
C GLN A 4 -11.81 14.37 -4.59
N LYS A 5 -12.76 13.88 -5.39
CA LYS A 5 -13.71 12.86 -4.97
C LYS A 5 -13.01 11.54 -4.62
N LEU A 6 -12.08 11.08 -5.46
CA LEU A 6 -11.27 9.89 -5.19
C LEU A 6 -10.44 10.04 -3.90
N VAL A 7 -9.81 11.21 -3.69
CA VAL A 7 -9.04 11.49 -2.47
C VAL A 7 -9.95 11.44 -1.24
N SER A 8 -11.13 12.09 -1.28
CA SER A 8 -12.05 12.09 -0.13
C SER A 8 -12.56 10.68 0.24
N TRP A 9 -12.79 9.81 -0.75
CA TRP A 9 -13.15 8.42 -0.47
C TRP A 9 -12.01 7.65 0.18
N MET A 10 -10.75 7.89 -0.23
CA MET A 10 -9.59 7.24 0.38
C MET A 10 -9.39 7.68 1.83
N GLU A 11 -9.42 8.97 2.09
CA GLU A 11 -9.32 9.53 3.44
C GLU A 11 -10.43 8.99 4.36
N PHE A 12 -11.63 8.85 3.81
CA PHE A 12 -12.76 8.30 4.55
C PHE A 12 -12.58 6.80 4.86
N LEU A 13 -12.10 5.99 3.92
CA LEU A 13 -11.84 4.57 4.16
C LEU A 13 -10.70 4.36 5.17
N GLU A 14 -9.66 5.21 5.16
CA GLU A 14 -8.61 5.20 6.18
C GLU A 14 -9.20 5.50 7.58
N LEU A 15 -10.05 6.52 7.66
CA LEU A 15 -10.72 6.90 8.90
C LEU A 15 -11.62 5.78 9.43
N ALA A 16 -12.36 5.10 8.55
CA ALA A 16 -13.20 3.97 8.92
C ALA A 16 -12.38 2.78 9.47
N GLN A 17 -11.21 2.50 8.89
CA GLN A 17 -10.29 1.49 9.43
C GLN A 17 -9.76 1.88 10.80
N TYR A 18 -9.40 3.12 11.02
CA TYR A 18 -8.97 3.63 12.32
C TYR A 18 -10.06 3.42 13.39
N PHE A 19 -11.29 3.79 13.10
CA PHE A 19 -12.41 3.58 14.03
C PHE A 19 -12.66 2.10 14.32
N ALA A 20 -12.56 1.23 13.32
CA ALA A 20 -12.72 -0.21 13.54
C ALA A 20 -11.64 -0.78 14.47
N VAL A 21 -10.39 -0.36 14.33
CA VAL A 21 -9.28 -0.76 15.22
C VAL A 21 -9.49 -0.23 16.63
N GLU A 22 -9.88 1.03 16.78
CA GLU A 22 -10.13 1.63 18.10
C GLU A 22 -11.30 0.95 18.81
N GLN A 23 -12.33 0.59 18.08
CA GLN A 23 -13.49 -0.16 18.62
C GLN A 23 -13.07 -1.55 19.14
N ILE A 24 -12.24 -2.28 18.38
CA ILE A 24 -11.70 -3.58 18.82
C ILE A 24 -10.86 -3.41 20.09
N LYS A 25 -10.05 -2.35 20.17
CA LYS A 25 -9.23 -2.05 21.34
C LYS A 25 -10.10 -1.79 22.57
N GLN A 26 -11.14 -0.95 22.44
CA GLN A 26 -12.09 -0.66 23.51
C GLN A 26 -12.83 -1.91 23.99
N GLN A 27 -13.24 -2.79 23.09
CA GLN A 27 -13.85 -4.08 23.44
C GLN A 27 -12.88 -4.96 24.25
N ASN A 28 -11.59 -5.01 23.86
CA ASN A 28 -10.58 -5.76 24.60
C ASN A 28 -10.29 -5.18 25.99
N GLU A 29 -10.49 -3.88 26.17
CA GLU A 29 -10.38 -3.18 27.48
C GLU A 29 -11.65 -3.32 28.33
N GLY A 30 -12.66 -4.07 27.86
CA GLY A 30 -13.92 -4.31 28.59
C GLY A 30 -14.95 -3.17 28.48
N ILE A 31 -14.77 -2.24 27.56
CA ILE A 31 -15.75 -1.18 27.27
C ILE A 31 -16.83 -1.78 26.39
N THR A 32 -18.02 -1.99 26.96
CA THR A 32 -19.14 -2.69 26.30
C THR A 32 -20.02 -1.79 25.43
N ASP A 33 -19.89 -0.47 25.55
CA ASP A 33 -20.68 0.51 24.78
C ASP A 33 -19.83 1.21 23.70
N SER A 34 -19.24 0.38 22.85
CA SER A 34 -18.39 0.85 21.74
C SER A 34 -19.10 0.79 20.38
N SER A 35 -20.43 0.89 20.37
CA SER A 35 -21.20 0.91 19.12
C SER A 35 -20.87 2.18 18.33
N PRO A 36 -20.60 2.06 17.02
CA PRO A 36 -20.37 3.24 16.18
C PRO A 36 -21.58 4.17 16.21
N ASP A 37 -21.34 5.47 16.16
CA ASP A 37 -22.41 6.46 16.00
C ASP A 37 -23.23 6.12 14.73
N PRO A 38 -24.57 5.96 14.84
CA PRO A 38 -25.43 5.70 13.69
C PRO A 38 -25.22 6.69 12.54
N ALA A 39 -24.98 7.97 12.83
CA ALA A 39 -24.70 8.97 11.80
C ALA A 39 -23.38 8.68 11.04
N MET A 40 -22.38 8.11 11.72
CA MET A 40 -21.13 7.68 11.07
C MET A 40 -21.35 6.46 10.18
N ILE A 41 -22.20 5.51 10.59
CA ILE A 41 -22.58 4.36 9.78
C ILE A 41 -23.31 4.81 8.51
N ASP A 42 -24.27 5.72 8.64
CA ASP A 42 -25.03 6.24 7.50
C ASP A 42 -24.13 7.01 6.53
N LEU A 43 -23.21 7.82 7.05
CA LEU A 43 -22.20 8.50 6.23
C LEU A 43 -21.31 7.50 5.50
N PHE A 44 -20.86 6.44 6.20
CA PHE A 44 -20.04 5.38 5.61
C PHE A 44 -20.77 4.70 4.46
N ASN A 45 -22.01 4.28 4.68
CA ASN A 45 -22.81 3.64 3.65
C ASN A 45 -23.02 4.56 2.44
N THR A 46 -23.34 5.82 2.68
CA THR A 46 -23.54 6.81 1.62
C THR A 46 -22.28 6.96 0.76
N MET A 47 -21.10 7.08 1.37
CA MET A 47 -19.85 7.25 0.63
C MET A 47 -19.44 5.97 -0.13
N VAL A 48 -19.70 4.81 0.44
CA VAL A 48 -19.48 3.50 -0.21
C VAL A 48 -20.40 3.36 -1.43
N ASP A 49 -21.68 3.68 -1.29
CA ASP A 49 -22.64 3.62 -2.39
C ASP A 49 -22.26 4.59 -3.52
N GLU A 50 -21.89 5.83 -3.19
CA GLU A 50 -21.39 6.79 -4.19
C GLU A 50 -20.16 6.29 -4.94
N MET A 51 -19.23 5.65 -4.23
CA MET A 51 -18.00 5.10 -4.84
C MET A 51 -18.32 3.97 -5.81
N PHE A 52 -19.23 3.05 -5.46
CA PHE A 52 -19.63 1.96 -6.33
C PHE A 52 -20.47 2.45 -7.53
N ASP A 53 -21.38 3.39 -7.33
CA ASP A 53 -22.17 3.98 -8.42
C ASP A 53 -21.28 4.71 -9.43
N TYR A 54 -20.27 5.42 -8.96
CA TYR A 54 -19.26 6.04 -9.82
C TYR A 54 -18.47 4.98 -10.61
N GLY A 55 -18.05 3.88 -9.94
CA GLY A 55 -17.37 2.76 -10.58
C GLY A 55 -18.21 2.11 -11.69
N LYS A 56 -19.49 1.82 -11.39
CA LYS A 56 -20.45 1.31 -12.39
C LYS A 56 -20.57 2.22 -13.60
N HIS A 57 -20.69 3.53 -13.36
CA HIS A 57 -20.76 4.52 -14.43
C HIS A 57 -19.52 4.48 -15.33
N ILE A 58 -18.33 4.51 -14.74
CA ILE A 58 -17.06 4.50 -15.48
C ILE A 58 -16.88 3.18 -16.25
N LEU A 59 -17.06 2.03 -15.60
CA LEU A 59 -16.89 0.72 -16.22
C LEU A 59 -17.89 0.48 -17.34
N THR A 60 -19.15 0.94 -17.19
CA THR A 60 -20.15 0.91 -18.25
C THR A 60 -19.74 1.76 -19.45
N LYS A 61 -19.19 2.96 -19.21
CA LYS A 61 -18.66 3.84 -20.27
C LYS A 61 -17.50 3.18 -21.00
N LYS A 62 -16.54 2.58 -20.25
CA LYS A 62 -15.36 1.88 -20.79
C LYS A 62 -15.73 0.61 -21.56
N ARG A 63 -16.81 -0.07 -21.17
CA ARG A 63 -17.34 -1.22 -21.93
C ARG A 63 -17.89 -0.79 -23.28
N LYS A 64 -18.63 0.33 -23.33
CA LYS A 64 -19.21 0.87 -24.57
C LYS A 64 -18.17 1.50 -25.51
N ASN A 65 -17.17 2.14 -24.93
CA ASN A 65 -16.12 2.86 -25.66
C ASN A 65 -14.76 2.47 -25.08
N PRO A 66 -14.21 1.29 -25.46
CA PRO A 66 -12.93 0.82 -24.93
C PRO A 66 -11.77 1.73 -25.35
N GLU A 67 -10.87 1.98 -24.43
CA GLU A 67 -9.60 2.67 -24.65
C GLU A 67 -8.44 1.75 -24.26
N ASN A 68 -7.20 2.14 -24.54
CA ASN A 68 -6.02 1.38 -24.14
C ASN A 68 -5.65 1.70 -22.68
N ASP A 69 -6.50 1.28 -21.75
CA ASP A 69 -6.30 1.46 -20.30
C ASP A 69 -6.81 0.25 -19.48
N LEU A 70 -6.40 0.22 -18.21
CA LEU A 70 -6.71 -0.87 -17.29
C LEU A 70 -8.22 -1.03 -17.07
N LEU A 71 -8.98 0.07 -16.95
CA LEU A 71 -10.42 0.01 -16.70
C LEU A 71 -11.17 -0.56 -17.90
N SER A 72 -10.74 -0.21 -19.14
CA SER A 72 -11.27 -0.81 -20.35
C SER A 72 -10.97 -2.31 -20.44
N ALA A 73 -9.75 -2.71 -20.06
CA ALA A 73 -9.37 -4.13 -20.01
C ALA A 73 -10.25 -4.91 -19.04
N ILE A 74 -10.48 -4.39 -17.83
CA ILE A 74 -11.34 -5.03 -16.82
C ILE A 74 -12.81 -5.04 -17.26
N ALA A 75 -13.32 -3.92 -17.73
CA ALA A 75 -14.72 -3.82 -18.14
C ALA A 75 -15.11 -4.80 -19.27
N ASN A 76 -14.12 -5.20 -20.08
CA ASN A 76 -14.32 -6.11 -21.22
C ASN A 76 -13.67 -7.50 -21.02
N ALA A 77 -13.12 -7.75 -19.85
CA ALA A 77 -12.52 -9.05 -19.54
C ALA A 77 -13.58 -10.15 -19.50
N LYS A 78 -13.15 -11.36 -19.87
CA LYS A 78 -13.95 -12.58 -19.79
C LYS A 78 -13.23 -13.66 -19.02
N ILE A 79 -13.96 -14.43 -18.24
CA ILE A 79 -13.46 -15.65 -17.59
C ILE A 79 -14.20 -16.82 -18.23
N GLU A 80 -13.46 -17.76 -18.80
CA GLU A 80 -14.01 -18.94 -19.50
C GLU A 80 -15.01 -18.60 -20.62
N GLY A 81 -14.83 -17.42 -21.23
CA GLY A 81 -15.73 -16.92 -22.31
C GLY A 81 -16.88 -16.07 -21.82
N GLU A 82 -17.20 -16.08 -20.55
CA GLU A 82 -18.29 -15.32 -19.95
C GLU A 82 -17.84 -13.93 -19.47
N GLU A 83 -18.71 -12.93 -19.58
CA GLU A 83 -18.46 -11.59 -19.05
C GLU A 83 -18.38 -11.59 -17.53
N LEU A 84 -17.59 -10.69 -16.96
CA LEU A 84 -17.52 -10.53 -15.51
C LEU A 84 -18.84 -10.06 -14.94
N THR A 85 -19.26 -10.66 -13.80
CA THR A 85 -20.43 -10.20 -13.06
C THR A 85 -20.26 -8.79 -12.53
N GLN A 86 -21.35 -8.09 -12.23
CA GLN A 86 -21.29 -6.76 -11.65
C GLN A 86 -20.54 -6.75 -10.31
N GLU A 87 -20.76 -7.75 -9.48
CA GLU A 87 -20.05 -7.91 -8.19
C GLU A 87 -18.52 -8.02 -8.38
N PHE A 88 -18.07 -8.77 -9.39
CA PHE A 88 -16.65 -8.86 -9.70
C PHE A 88 -16.08 -7.53 -10.23
N LEU A 89 -16.85 -6.81 -11.01
CA LEU A 89 -16.47 -5.48 -11.50
C LEU A 89 -16.39 -4.46 -10.36
N ASP A 90 -17.34 -4.47 -9.43
CA ASP A 90 -17.37 -3.60 -8.25
C ASP A 90 -16.18 -3.89 -7.33
N GLY A 91 -15.87 -5.17 -7.08
CA GLY A 91 -14.68 -5.57 -6.32
C GLY A 91 -13.37 -5.17 -7.00
N SER A 92 -13.30 -5.29 -8.32
CA SER A 92 -12.13 -4.87 -9.11
C SER A 92 -11.94 -3.35 -9.07
N TRP A 93 -13.02 -2.59 -9.18
CA TRP A 93 -13.02 -1.14 -9.04
C TRP A 93 -12.48 -0.70 -7.69
N LEU A 94 -13.06 -1.23 -6.60
CA LEU A 94 -12.64 -0.94 -5.23
C LEU A 94 -11.16 -1.25 -5.03
N LEU A 95 -10.71 -2.43 -5.50
CA LEU A 95 -9.33 -2.86 -5.36
C LEU A 95 -8.36 -1.90 -6.06
N ILE A 96 -8.66 -1.44 -7.28
CA ILE A 96 -7.79 -0.53 -8.03
C ILE A 96 -7.68 0.82 -7.31
N ILE A 97 -8.80 1.39 -6.88
CA ILE A 97 -8.82 2.69 -6.20
C ILE A 97 -8.07 2.61 -4.87
N PHE A 98 -8.35 1.59 -4.06
CA PHE A 98 -7.75 1.44 -2.74
C PHE A 98 -6.27 1.07 -2.80
N ALA A 99 -5.90 0.04 -3.56
CA ALA A 99 -4.53 -0.48 -3.57
C ALA A 99 -3.52 0.48 -4.20
N GLY A 100 -3.95 1.33 -5.13
CA GLY A 100 -3.06 2.23 -5.87
C GLY A 100 -2.69 3.51 -5.14
N ASN A 101 -3.38 3.87 -4.06
CA ASN A 101 -3.19 5.15 -3.37
C ASN A 101 -2.24 5.02 -2.16
N ASP A 102 -2.65 4.29 -1.13
CA ASP A 102 -1.97 4.33 0.17
C ASP A 102 -0.60 3.68 0.18
N THR A 103 -0.43 2.56 -0.49
CA THR A 103 0.81 1.81 -0.46
C THR A 103 1.98 2.61 -1.05
N THR A 104 1.77 3.28 -2.18
CA THR A 104 2.80 4.10 -2.83
C THR A 104 3.07 5.37 -2.03
N ARG A 105 2.04 6.04 -1.50
CA ARG A 105 2.17 7.22 -0.64
C ARG A 105 2.97 6.90 0.61
N ASN A 106 2.61 5.83 1.32
CA ASN A 106 3.34 5.39 2.52
C ASN A 106 4.79 4.98 2.21
N THR A 107 5.06 4.40 1.04
CA THR A 107 6.42 4.09 0.61
C THR A 107 7.22 5.36 0.34
N MET A 108 6.63 6.38 -0.32
CA MET A 108 7.28 7.68 -0.53
C MET A 108 7.65 8.34 0.79
N SER A 109 6.71 8.43 1.72
CA SER A 109 6.95 9.02 3.03
C SER A 109 7.96 8.21 3.86
N GLY A 110 7.84 6.89 3.85
CA GLY A 110 8.78 6.00 4.53
C GLY A 110 10.21 6.12 4.04
N GLY A 111 10.42 6.27 2.74
CA GLY A 111 11.76 6.47 2.18
C GLY A 111 12.36 7.84 2.51
N ILE A 112 11.53 8.90 2.60
CA ILE A 112 12.01 10.19 3.12
C ILE A 112 12.51 10.03 4.56
N LYS A 113 11.74 9.33 5.40
CA LYS A 113 12.15 9.05 6.79
C LYS A 113 13.43 8.22 6.85
N LEU A 114 13.53 7.17 6.04
CA LEU A 114 14.75 6.34 5.98
C LEU A 114 15.97 7.14 5.58
N LEU A 115 15.87 8.05 4.61
CA LEU A 115 16.97 8.94 4.22
C LEU A 115 17.29 9.98 5.32
N HIS A 116 16.28 10.45 6.06
CA HIS A 116 16.53 11.33 7.20
C HIS A 116 17.29 10.62 8.32
N ASP A 117 16.88 9.41 8.66
CA ASP A 117 17.49 8.61 9.73
C ASP A 117 18.91 8.09 9.37
N ASN A 118 19.21 8.01 8.05
CA ASN A 118 20.49 7.49 7.52
C ASN A 118 21.14 8.53 6.60
N GLN A 119 21.77 9.53 7.22
CA GLN A 119 22.33 10.68 6.49
C GLN A 119 23.47 10.30 5.52
N ASP A 120 24.27 9.28 5.87
CA ASP A 120 25.30 8.71 4.99
C ASP A 120 24.70 8.14 3.70
N GLN A 121 23.55 7.44 3.80
CA GLN A 121 22.84 6.90 2.64
C GLN A 121 22.16 8.00 1.80
N LYS A 122 21.67 9.05 2.46
CA LYS A 122 21.12 10.25 1.80
C LYS A 122 22.20 10.97 0.99
N GLU A 123 23.36 11.25 1.59
CA GLU A 123 24.49 11.88 0.91
C GLU A 123 24.99 11.03 -0.26
N LEU A 124 25.11 9.72 -0.05
CA LEU A 124 25.52 8.78 -1.08
C LEU A 124 24.56 8.81 -2.29
N LEU A 125 23.25 8.82 -2.06
CA LEU A 125 22.24 8.87 -3.12
C LEU A 125 22.24 10.20 -3.86
N ILE A 126 22.37 11.33 -3.15
CA ILE A 126 22.42 12.68 -3.76
C ILE A 126 23.64 12.83 -4.67
N ASN A 127 24.79 12.31 -4.23
CA ASN A 127 26.04 12.38 -4.99
C ASN A 127 26.09 11.36 -6.14
N ASN A 128 25.31 10.30 -6.09
CA ASN A 128 25.29 9.23 -7.08
C ASN A 128 23.83 8.84 -7.45
N PRO A 129 23.16 9.61 -8.30
CA PRO A 129 21.76 9.37 -8.67
C PRO A 129 21.50 8.00 -9.35
N ASP A 130 22.56 7.36 -9.87
CA ASP A 130 22.48 6.02 -10.47
C ASP A 130 22.06 4.93 -9.45
N TYR A 131 22.22 5.19 -8.15
CA TYR A 131 21.74 4.29 -7.10
C TYR A 131 20.23 4.37 -6.87
N LEU A 132 19.51 5.31 -7.51
CA LEU A 132 18.08 5.51 -7.32
C LEU A 132 17.23 4.24 -7.51
N PRO A 133 17.45 3.39 -8.53
CA PRO A 133 16.68 2.16 -8.68
C PRO A 133 16.86 1.19 -7.52
N ASN A 134 18.08 1.05 -7.00
CA ASN A 134 18.37 0.17 -5.87
C ASN A 134 17.88 0.75 -4.55
N PHE A 135 18.03 2.05 -4.35
CA PHE A 135 17.42 2.78 -3.23
C PHE A 135 15.89 2.53 -3.16
N ILE A 136 15.19 2.56 -4.30
CA ILE A 136 13.74 2.30 -4.34
C ILE A 136 13.43 0.87 -3.87
N ASN A 137 14.16 -0.14 -4.35
CA ASN A 137 13.97 -1.52 -3.91
C ASN A 137 14.24 -1.69 -2.41
N GLU A 138 15.33 -1.10 -1.91
CA GLU A 138 15.66 -1.14 -0.48
C GLU A 138 14.63 -0.39 0.37
N THR A 139 14.12 0.75 -0.12
CA THR A 139 13.01 1.47 0.52
C THR A 139 11.76 0.61 0.60
N VAL A 140 11.36 -0.02 -0.50
CA VAL A 140 10.19 -0.90 -0.54
C VAL A 140 10.37 -2.10 0.39
N ARG A 141 11.58 -2.68 0.47
CA ARG A 141 11.94 -3.74 1.40
C ARG A 141 11.75 -3.31 2.85
N CYS A 142 12.35 -2.19 3.24
CA CYS A 142 12.33 -1.69 4.61
C CYS A 142 10.96 -1.20 5.06
N VAL A 143 10.23 -0.50 4.19
CA VAL A 143 8.91 0.04 4.49
C VAL A 143 7.86 -1.07 4.53
N SER A 144 7.87 -1.99 3.55
CA SER A 144 6.85 -3.06 3.42
C SER A 144 5.44 -2.53 3.67
N PRO A 145 4.91 -1.63 2.81
CA PRO A 145 3.71 -0.84 3.13
C PRO A 145 2.48 -1.69 3.44
N VAL A 146 2.34 -2.87 2.82
CA VAL A 146 1.37 -3.89 3.23
C VAL A 146 2.01 -4.75 4.30
N ILE A 147 1.40 -4.78 5.49
CA ILE A 147 1.94 -5.49 6.66
C ILE A 147 1.82 -7.00 6.45
N HIS A 148 0.63 -7.48 6.07
CA HIS A 148 0.40 -8.89 5.83
C HIS A 148 -0.72 -9.14 4.83
N MET A 149 -0.70 -10.32 4.23
CA MET A 149 -1.81 -10.89 3.47
C MET A 149 -2.14 -12.27 4.01
N ARG A 150 -3.36 -12.74 3.75
CA ARG A 150 -3.80 -14.07 4.18
C ARG A 150 -4.02 -15.00 2.99
N ARG A 151 -3.81 -16.29 3.25
CA ARG A 151 -4.23 -17.40 2.38
C ARG A 151 -5.11 -18.34 3.17
N THR A 152 -5.95 -19.08 2.46
CA THR A 152 -6.72 -20.18 3.04
C THR A 152 -6.25 -21.45 2.36
N SER A 153 -5.84 -22.44 3.12
CA SER A 153 -5.49 -23.76 2.58
C SER A 153 -6.75 -24.41 1.98
N LEU A 154 -6.65 -24.99 0.82
CA LEU A 154 -7.75 -25.76 0.21
C LEU A 154 -7.72 -27.23 0.61
N GLN A 155 -6.58 -27.71 1.02
CA GLN A 155 -6.31 -29.08 1.42
C GLN A 155 -5.28 -29.10 2.52
N GLU A 156 -5.13 -30.24 3.18
CA GLU A 156 -4.06 -30.46 4.13
C GLU A 156 -2.70 -30.26 3.44
N THR A 157 -1.80 -29.55 4.10
CA THR A 157 -0.44 -29.29 3.65
C THR A 157 0.52 -29.19 4.84
N GLU A 158 1.82 -29.08 4.56
CA GLU A 158 2.86 -28.88 5.58
C GLU A 158 3.80 -27.77 5.14
N ILE A 159 4.20 -26.93 6.09
CA ILE A 159 5.21 -25.89 5.91
C ILE A 159 6.22 -26.02 7.06
N ASN A 160 7.48 -26.30 6.74
CA ASN A 160 8.57 -26.46 7.71
C ASN A 160 8.23 -27.41 8.86
N GLY A 161 7.62 -28.56 8.56
CA GLY A 161 7.23 -29.56 9.58
C GLY A 161 5.93 -29.21 10.32
N GLN A 162 5.35 -28.06 10.10
CA GLN A 162 4.07 -27.67 10.69
C GLN A 162 2.91 -28.10 9.77
N ARG A 163 2.06 -29.00 10.28
CA ARG A 163 0.83 -29.41 9.59
C ARG A 163 -0.18 -28.27 9.57
N ILE A 164 -0.79 -28.07 8.42
CA ILE A 164 -1.84 -27.09 8.18
C ILE A 164 -3.05 -27.85 7.63
N GLY A 165 -4.17 -27.80 8.33
CA GLY A 165 -5.40 -28.45 7.93
C GLY A 165 -6.11 -27.74 6.76
N PRO A 166 -7.13 -28.35 6.17
CA PRO A 166 -7.95 -27.72 5.14
C PRO A 166 -8.72 -26.53 5.73
N TYR A 167 -8.84 -25.46 4.95
CA TYR A 167 -9.54 -24.20 5.31
C TYR A 167 -8.91 -23.40 6.45
N GLU A 168 -7.70 -23.74 6.89
CA GLU A 168 -6.95 -22.93 7.84
C GLU A 168 -6.41 -21.64 7.21
N LYS A 169 -6.27 -20.60 8.03
CA LYS A 169 -5.78 -19.28 7.62
C LYS A 169 -4.26 -19.21 7.85
N ILE A 170 -3.54 -18.81 6.81
CA ILE A 170 -2.10 -18.61 6.83
C ILE A 170 -1.84 -17.11 6.62
N ALA A 171 -1.21 -16.45 7.58
CA ALA A 171 -0.79 -15.06 7.47
C ALA A 171 0.62 -14.97 6.88
N LEU A 172 0.78 -14.21 5.82
CA LEU A 172 2.05 -13.91 5.16
C LEU A 172 2.53 -12.53 5.61
N TRP A 173 3.47 -12.48 6.54
CA TRP A 173 4.01 -11.24 7.09
C TRP A 173 5.15 -10.71 6.22
N TYR A 174 4.86 -9.75 5.35
CA TYR A 174 5.85 -9.21 4.40
C TYR A 174 7.01 -8.50 5.08
N GLY A 175 6.73 -7.73 6.13
CA GLY A 175 7.77 -7.05 6.88
C GLY A 175 8.78 -8.01 7.55
N ALA A 176 8.30 -9.18 8.03
CA ALA A 176 9.17 -10.22 8.58
C ALA A 176 9.97 -10.92 7.47
N ALA A 177 9.32 -11.31 6.38
CA ALA A 177 10.00 -11.95 5.24
C ALA A 177 11.06 -11.03 4.62
N ASN A 178 10.82 -9.71 4.59
CA ASN A 178 11.77 -8.73 4.09
C ASN A 178 12.90 -8.40 5.08
N ARG A 179 12.88 -9.01 6.27
CA ARG A 179 13.92 -8.93 7.30
C ARG A 179 14.46 -10.32 7.70
N ASP A 180 14.24 -11.29 6.84
CA ASP A 180 14.77 -12.64 7.05
C ASP A 180 16.31 -12.62 6.96
N PRO A 181 17.06 -12.95 8.03
CA PRO A 181 18.52 -12.96 8.02
C PRO A 181 19.12 -14.06 7.14
N GLU A 182 18.35 -15.09 6.79
CA GLU A 182 18.80 -16.10 5.83
C GLU A 182 18.83 -15.58 4.39
N VAL A 183 18.12 -14.48 4.12
CA VAL A 183 18.04 -13.84 2.80
C VAL A 183 18.80 -12.51 2.77
N PHE A 184 18.64 -11.69 3.81
CA PHE A 184 19.19 -10.34 3.87
C PHE A 184 20.21 -10.22 5.00
N GLU A 185 21.46 -10.03 4.67
CA GLU A 185 22.50 -9.72 5.65
C GLU A 185 22.21 -8.38 6.35
N GLU A 186 22.39 -8.28 7.66
CA GLU A 186 22.01 -7.10 8.48
C GLU A 186 20.61 -6.57 8.09
N PRO A 187 19.53 -7.39 8.24
CA PRO A 187 18.24 -7.12 7.60
C PRO A 187 17.55 -5.83 8.07
N ASP A 188 17.87 -5.36 9.27
CA ASP A 188 17.33 -4.11 9.84
C ASP A 188 18.08 -2.86 9.39
N LYS A 189 19.25 -3.03 8.77
CA LYS A 189 20.05 -1.93 8.26
C LYS A 189 19.54 -1.49 6.90
N PHE A 190 19.27 -0.20 6.79
CA PHE A 190 18.99 0.43 5.51
C PHE A 190 20.27 0.64 4.73
N ASN A 191 20.40 0.01 3.57
CA ASN A 191 21.59 0.06 2.73
C ASN A 191 21.21 0.13 1.25
N ILE A 192 21.37 1.30 0.65
CA ILE A 192 21.05 1.53 -0.76
C ILE A 192 21.99 0.82 -1.74
N LEU A 193 23.08 0.22 -1.25
CA LEU A 193 23.99 -0.61 -2.04
C LEU A 193 23.74 -2.11 -1.86
N ARG A 194 22.69 -2.51 -1.17
CA ARG A 194 22.36 -3.92 -0.96
C ARG A 194 22.11 -4.64 -2.29
N ASP A 195 22.94 -5.62 -2.62
CA ASP A 195 22.92 -6.30 -3.91
C ASP A 195 21.60 -7.04 -4.18
N ASN A 196 20.99 -7.59 -3.16
CA ASN A 196 19.75 -8.36 -3.25
C ASN A 196 18.49 -7.59 -2.80
N ALA A 197 18.52 -6.26 -2.74
CA ALA A 197 17.37 -5.44 -2.34
C ALA A 197 16.09 -5.79 -3.13
N ALA A 198 16.21 -6.08 -4.42
CA ALA A 198 15.09 -6.42 -5.30
C ALA A 198 14.43 -7.79 -5.03
N GLN A 199 15.01 -8.63 -4.16
CA GLN A 199 14.45 -9.92 -3.76
C GLN A 199 13.34 -9.80 -2.70
N HIS A 200 13.02 -8.58 -2.25
CA HIS A 200 11.95 -8.35 -1.29
C HIS A 200 10.59 -8.87 -1.77
N LEU A 201 9.75 -9.29 -0.85
CA LEU A 201 8.40 -9.81 -1.10
C LEU A 201 7.27 -8.77 -0.92
N ALA A 202 7.59 -7.48 -0.79
CA ALA A 202 6.59 -6.43 -0.54
C ALA A 202 5.52 -6.31 -1.65
N PHE A 203 5.82 -6.75 -2.87
CA PHE A 203 4.83 -6.83 -3.97
C PHE A 203 4.16 -8.22 -4.07
N GLY A 204 4.37 -9.10 -3.11
CA GLY A 204 3.91 -10.47 -3.18
C GLY A 204 4.66 -11.31 -4.22
N ILE A 205 4.22 -12.57 -4.37
CA ILE A 205 4.80 -13.54 -5.30
C ILE A 205 3.71 -14.44 -5.90
N GLY A 206 3.97 -15.00 -7.08
CA GLY A 206 3.07 -15.93 -7.76
C GLY A 206 1.86 -15.24 -8.38
N ARG A 207 0.71 -15.92 -8.40
CA ARG A 207 -0.51 -15.45 -9.08
C ARG A 207 -1.08 -14.14 -8.52
N HIS A 208 -0.73 -13.79 -7.28
CA HIS A 208 -1.17 -12.56 -6.60
C HIS A 208 -0.06 -11.50 -6.53
N THR A 209 0.98 -11.59 -7.36
CA THR A 209 1.96 -10.51 -7.50
C THR A 209 1.24 -9.20 -7.85
N CYS A 210 1.66 -8.12 -7.21
CA CYS A 210 1.05 -6.80 -7.37
C CYS A 210 0.98 -6.39 -8.85
N LEU A 211 -0.24 -6.19 -9.35
CA LEU A 211 -0.48 -5.72 -10.71
C LEU A 211 0.10 -4.31 -10.94
N GLY A 212 0.03 -3.46 -9.91
CA GLY A 212 0.50 -2.07 -9.94
C GLY A 212 2.02 -1.90 -9.77
N LYS A 213 2.80 -2.98 -9.57
CA LYS A 213 4.25 -2.90 -9.33
C LYS A 213 4.98 -2.00 -10.33
N PRO A 214 4.80 -2.10 -11.66
CA PRO A 214 5.49 -1.24 -12.61
C PRO A 214 5.14 0.25 -12.42
N VAL A 215 3.87 0.55 -12.16
CA VAL A 215 3.39 1.93 -11.94
C VAL A 215 3.96 2.48 -10.64
N ALA A 216 3.92 1.71 -9.55
CA ALA A 216 4.45 2.11 -8.25
C ALA A 216 5.96 2.41 -8.34
N LEU A 217 6.74 1.54 -8.97
CA LEU A 217 8.19 1.76 -9.15
C LEU A 217 8.48 2.99 -10.01
N MET A 218 7.70 3.25 -11.05
CA MET A 218 7.81 4.46 -11.87
C MET A 218 7.49 5.72 -11.07
N GLN A 219 6.41 5.71 -10.30
CA GLN A 219 6.03 6.83 -9.44
C GLN A 219 7.08 7.12 -8.37
N LEU A 220 7.61 6.09 -7.71
CA LEU A 220 8.69 6.23 -6.72
C LEU A 220 9.95 6.84 -7.36
N LYS A 221 10.32 6.37 -8.55
CA LYS A 221 11.47 6.89 -9.28
C LYS A 221 11.33 8.37 -9.59
N GLU A 222 10.22 8.76 -10.20
CA GLU A 222 9.97 10.16 -10.55
C GLU A 222 9.87 11.06 -9.31
N PHE A 223 9.19 10.58 -8.27
CA PHE A 223 9.06 11.32 -7.03
C PHE A 223 10.43 11.61 -6.39
N TYR A 224 11.23 10.57 -6.14
CA TYR A 224 12.51 10.75 -5.45
C TYR A 224 13.54 11.51 -6.31
N ALA A 225 13.57 11.28 -7.63
CA ALA A 225 14.44 12.04 -8.52
C ALA A 225 14.14 13.55 -8.43
N GLN A 226 12.87 13.93 -8.49
CA GLN A 226 12.48 15.33 -8.41
C GLN A 226 12.58 15.91 -7.00
N PHE A 227 12.22 15.13 -5.98
CA PHE A 227 12.25 15.57 -4.59
C PHE A 227 13.69 15.86 -4.15
N LEU A 228 14.62 14.95 -4.37
CA LEU A 228 16.03 15.12 -3.97
C LEU A 228 16.73 16.20 -4.77
N ALA A 229 16.38 16.39 -6.04
CA ALA A 229 16.93 17.49 -6.84
C ALA A 229 16.51 18.88 -6.32
N ARG A 230 15.27 19.01 -5.84
CA ARG A 230 14.69 20.29 -5.37
C ARG A 230 14.95 20.57 -3.90
N PHE A 231 14.95 19.53 -3.07
CA PHE A 231 14.97 19.62 -1.61
C PHE A 231 16.03 18.69 -0.99
N PRO A 232 17.31 18.78 -1.40
CA PRO A 232 18.35 17.88 -0.92
C PRO A 232 18.65 18.05 0.59
N ASP A 233 18.31 19.20 1.15
CA ASP A 233 18.56 19.60 2.54
C ASP A 233 17.37 19.31 3.46
N PHE A 234 16.36 18.54 2.99
CA PHE A 234 15.20 18.25 3.83
C PHE A 234 15.57 17.56 5.13
N GLU A 235 14.82 17.89 6.18
CA GLU A 235 14.93 17.32 7.53
C GLU A 235 13.53 17.12 8.11
N MET A 236 13.39 16.16 9.04
CA MET A 236 12.19 16.06 9.85
C MET A 236 12.04 17.30 10.74
N ASN A 237 10.82 17.81 10.90
CA ASN A 237 10.51 19.01 11.69
C ASN A 237 9.36 18.75 12.68
N GLY A 238 9.39 17.63 13.36
CA GLY A 238 8.38 17.20 14.32
C GLY A 238 8.29 15.69 14.40
N GLU A 239 7.32 15.24 15.17
CA GLU A 239 7.05 13.83 15.32
C GLU A 239 6.43 13.23 14.07
N TRP A 240 6.88 12.08 13.72
CA TRP A 240 6.25 11.19 12.78
C TRP A 240 5.08 10.47 13.46
N LYS A 241 3.87 10.57 12.90
CA LYS A 241 2.69 9.92 13.43
C LYS A 241 2.18 8.85 12.48
N VAL A 242 1.93 7.67 13.03
CA VAL A 242 1.37 6.52 12.31
C VAL A 242 0.06 6.13 12.99
N ALA A 243 -1.00 5.96 12.22
CA ALA A 243 -2.25 5.41 12.74
C ALA A 243 -2.10 3.93 13.09
N PRO A 244 -2.72 3.46 14.18
CA PRO A 244 -2.87 2.04 14.41
C PRO A 244 -3.59 1.38 13.24
N ASN A 245 -2.91 0.42 12.58
CA ASN A 245 -3.47 -0.31 11.45
C ASN A 245 -2.80 -1.69 11.39
N ASN A 246 -3.56 -2.71 11.07
CA ASN A 246 -3.06 -4.09 10.96
C ASN A 246 -2.85 -4.55 9.51
N PHE A 247 -3.21 -3.74 8.52
CA PHE A 247 -3.16 -4.12 7.11
C PHE A 247 -2.10 -3.35 6.32
N VAL A 248 -2.09 -2.01 6.46
CA VAL A 248 -1.10 -1.14 5.80
C VAL A 248 -0.45 -0.21 6.82
N HIS A 249 0.77 0.22 6.56
CA HIS A 249 1.38 1.32 7.32
C HIS A 249 0.65 2.61 6.97
N ALA A 250 -0.02 3.20 7.94
CA ALA A 250 -0.83 4.41 7.75
C ALA A 250 -0.13 5.63 8.36
N ILE A 251 0.71 6.28 7.56
CA ILE A 251 1.39 7.52 7.98
C ILE A 251 0.40 8.66 7.94
N GLN A 252 0.13 9.26 9.11
CA GLN A 252 -0.79 10.39 9.26
C GLN A 252 -0.10 11.73 9.11
N GLU A 253 1.02 11.91 9.82
CA GLU A 253 1.77 13.16 9.82
C GLU A 253 3.27 12.89 9.67
N MET A 254 3.91 13.65 8.81
CA MET A 254 5.36 13.66 8.63
C MET A 254 5.81 15.10 8.35
N PRO A 255 5.93 15.94 9.38
CA PRO A 255 6.38 17.31 9.21
C PRO A 255 7.84 17.34 8.73
N ILE A 256 8.09 18.03 7.63
CA ILE A 256 9.44 18.23 7.09
C ILE A 256 9.70 19.73 6.88
N LYS A 257 10.96 20.13 7.01
CA LYS A 257 11.45 21.44 6.60
C LYS A 257 12.49 21.27 5.50
N PHE A 258 12.56 22.21 4.61
CA PHE A 258 13.52 22.23 3.49
C PHE A 258 13.68 23.66 2.95
N SER A 259 14.75 23.90 2.23
CA SER A 259 15.00 25.13 1.47
C SER A 259 14.95 24.80 -0.01
N PRO A 260 13.97 25.32 -0.79
CA PRO A 260 13.91 25.05 -2.22
C PRO A 260 15.18 25.56 -2.91
N LYS A 261 15.82 24.73 -3.72
CA LYS A 261 16.83 25.22 -4.64
C LYS A 261 16.14 26.06 -5.73
N SER A 262 16.63 27.25 -5.90
CA SER A 262 16.21 28.20 -6.97
C SER A 262 16.57 27.67 -8.36
#